data_02e049a4fa7b06af78fb628597ba61ca
#
_entry.id   02e049a4fa7b06af78fb628597ba61ca
#
_cell.length_a   1.000
_cell.length_b   1.000
_cell.length_c   1.000
_cell.angle_alpha   90.00
_cell.angle_beta   90.00
_cell.angle_gamma   90.00
#
_symmetry.space_group_name_H-M   'P 1'
#
loop_
_entity.id
_entity.type
_entity.pdbx_description
1 polymer ?
#
loop_
_entity_poly.entity_id
_entity_poly.type
_entity_poly.pdbx_seq_one_letter_code
_entity_poly.pdbx_strand_id
1 'polypeptide(L)'
;MGKTDTKQQALSSMGYFFLRMAFGKESYPESVTGELQWVVDELMSDEPDANLLNAIEEELREGTYQNESEVFPYTTLQKNLMIGYGYDPDETGCIVDRLRALWASTTPLIVLVGKSGTGKTRTARRLEKRYGLKEAESYTTRPARSKQESGHTFIAEEAFDQIPKDEMMAYLEYRGYRYCATRALLNASDLYIVHPEGYQTLRERYRDRPMLCIKLTAPKEIREARMRERGSSEEEIKDRLELDEEVFRTIQADASIDTGNLTVEAVACRIYSLFLEAVRADKSEIRRKYLRLRLSDIDWDTGNGNATSKADASKLPKEIIVADRFLDRDYRNKTGRLDIWSLENAASDWLSNEYGVPNKGFYTQVLPQDDH
;
A
#
# COMPACT_ATOMS: atom_id res chain seq x y z
N MET A 1 -5.37 42.05 -8.50
CA MET A 1 -4.37 41.13 -7.98
C MET A 1 -3.92 41.66 -6.64
N GLY A 2 -4.31 41.13 -5.51
CA GLY A 2 -3.74 41.63 -4.26
C GLY A 2 -4.35 41.10 -2.95
N LYS A 3 -5.67 40.92 -2.85
CA LYS A 3 -6.28 40.52 -1.56
C LYS A 3 -6.51 39.01 -1.39
N THR A 4 -6.71 38.27 -2.48
CA THR A 4 -6.89 36.81 -2.47
C THR A 4 -5.55 36.12 -2.24
N ASP A 5 -4.47 36.63 -2.84
CA ASP A 5 -3.10 36.08 -2.73
C ASP A 5 -2.57 36.14 -1.28
N THR A 6 -2.87 37.27 -0.57
CA THR A 6 -2.40 37.46 0.82
C THR A 6 -3.11 36.50 1.81
N LYS A 7 -4.41 36.22 1.60
CA LYS A 7 -5.15 35.30 2.45
C LYS A 7 -4.69 33.83 2.24
N GLN A 8 -4.45 33.47 1.00
CA GLN A 8 -3.92 32.11 0.66
C GLN A 8 -2.53 31.87 1.24
N GLN A 9 -1.62 32.85 1.13
CA GLN A 9 -0.29 32.77 1.75
C GLN A 9 -0.35 32.70 3.27
N ALA A 10 -1.28 33.45 3.90
CA ALA A 10 -1.48 33.40 5.35
C ALA A 10 -1.96 32.01 5.81
N LEU A 11 -2.95 31.43 5.11
CA LEU A 11 -3.49 30.10 5.40
C LEU A 11 -2.44 29.01 5.31
N SER A 12 -1.64 29.00 4.24
CA SER A 12 -0.54 28.04 4.06
C SER A 12 0.51 28.15 5.15
N SER A 13 0.90 29.40 5.51
CA SER A 13 1.86 29.64 6.59
C SER A 13 1.34 29.18 7.95
N MET A 14 0.06 29.38 8.23
CA MET A 14 -0.56 28.98 9.50
C MET A 14 -0.67 27.46 9.64
N GLY A 15 -1.02 26.75 8.57
CA GLY A 15 -1.02 25.27 8.56
C GLY A 15 0.37 24.71 8.84
N TYR A 16 1.39 25.25 8.23
CA TYR A 16 2.79 24.91 8.49
C TYR A 16 3.18 25.11 9.95
N PHE A 17 2.89 26.29 10.52
CA PHE A 17 3.18 26.59 11.92
C PHE A 17 2.43 25.68 12.88
N PHE A 18 1.16 25.41 12.63
CA PHE A 18 0.36 24.49 13.43
C PHE A 18 1.02 23.12 13.52
N LEU A 19 1.42 22.53 12.39
CA LEU A 19 2.08 21.24 12.38
C LEU A 19 3.42 21.24 13.14
N ARG A 20 4.27 22.22 12.92
CA ARG A 20 5.57 22.29 13.60
C ARG A 20 5.42 22.39 15.12
N MET A 21 4.42 23.10 15.60
CA MET A 21 4.10 23.15 17.03
C MET A 21 3.50 21.86 17.55
N ALA A 22 2.50 21.32 16.86
CA ALA A 22 1.84 20.07 17.23
C ALA A 22 2.84 18.90 17.32
N PHE A 23 3.82 18.88 16.42
CA PHE A 23 4.90 17.88 16.43
C PHE A 23 6.11 18.27 17.30
N GLY A 24 6.05 19.38 18.04
CA GLY A 24 7.11 19.79 18.96
C GLY A 24 8.42 20.23 18.30
N LYS A 25 8.38 20.63 17.02
CA LYS A 25 9.56 21.15 16.30
C LYS A 25 9.87 22.60 16.63
N GLU A 26 8.85 23.36 17.03
CA GLU A 26 8.98 24.74 17.46
C GLU A 26 8.08 25.01 18.66
N SER A 27 8.47 25.95 19.53
CA SER A 27 7.63 26.46 20.61
C SER A 27 7.28 27.91 20.33
N TYR A 28 6.00 28.26 20.44
CA TYR A 28 5.51 29.59 20.18
C TYR A 28 5.00 30.27 21.45
N PRO A 29 5.06 31.61 21.54
CA PRO A 29 4.53 32.33 22.67
C PRO A 29 3.00 32.14 22.80
N GLU A 30 2.48 32.23 24.03
CA GLU A 30 1.04 32.13 24.34
C GLU A 30 0.15 33.07 23.49
N SER A 31 0.71 34.19 22.98
CA SER A 31 -0.01 35.10 22.09
C SER A 31 -0.47 34.54 20.74
N VAL A 32 0.09 33.39 20.33
CA VAL A 32 -0.21 32.71 19.06
C VAL A 32 -1.27 31.60 19.21
N THR A 33 -1.59 31.22 20.46
CA THR A 33 -2.57 30.14 20.72
C THR A 33 -3.97 30.42 20.17
N GLY A 34 -4.41 31.69 20.17
CA GLY A 34 -5.70 32.07 19.58
C GLY A 34 -5.75 31.96 18.06
N GLU A 35 -4.63 32.17 17.38
CA GLU A 35 -4.53 31.99 15.93
C GLU A 35 -4.50 30.50 15.56
N LEU A 36 -3.97 29.64 16.44
CA LEU A 36 -3.97 28.19 16.25
C LEU A 36 -5.35 27.57 16.43
N GLN A 37 -6.15 28.09 17.36
CA GLN A 37 -7.51 27.61 17.53
C GLN A 37 -8.29 27.77 16.22
N TRP A 38 -8.12 28.90 15.55
CA TRP A 38 -8.75 29.11 14.25
C TRP A 38 -8.29 28.08 13.19
N VAL A 39 -7.00 27.68 13.17
CA VAL A 39 -6.51 26.63 12.25
C VAL A 39 -7.14 25.28 12.58
N VAL A 40 -7.31 24.97 13.88
CA VAL A 40 -7.97 23.75 14.33
C VAL A 40 -9.45 23.78 13.96
N ASP A 41 -10.15 24.88 14.21
CA ASP A 41 -11.56 25.04 13.87
C ASP A 41 -11.79 24.87 12.36
N GLU A 42 -10.92 25.46 11.53
CA GLU A 42 -10.97 25.30 10.07
C GLU A 42 -10.67 23.86 9.64
N LEU A 43 -9.62 23.23 10.21
CA LEU A 43 -9.25 21.84 9.93
C LEU A 43 -10.37 20.85 10.28
N MET A 44 -11.14 21.14 11.33
CA MET A 44 -12.21 20.29 11.86
C MET A 44 -13.58 20.62 11.26
N SER A 45 -13.70 21.64 10.42
CA SER A 45 -14.95 22.00 9.74
C SER A 45 -15.38 20.92 8.74
N ASP A 46 -16.67 20.92 8.37
CA ASP A 46 -17.21 19.99 7.36
C ASP A 46 -16.63 20.26 5.97
N GLU A 47 -16.32 21.51 5.64
CA GLU A 47 -15.73 21.95 4.39
C GLU A 47 -14.47 22.79 4.65
N PRO A 48 -13.33 22.19 5.01
CA PRO A 48 -12.09 22.90 5.30
C PRO A 48 -11.54 23.62 4.07
N ASP A 49 -10.88 24.75 4.29
CA ASP A 49 -10.22 25.48 3.21
C ASP A 49 -9.15 24.63 2.51
N ALA A 50 -9.28 24.50 1.20
CA ALA A 50 -8.40 23.63 0.40
C ALA A 50 -6.92 24.06 0.46
N ASN A 51 -6.62 25.34 0.64
CA ASN A 51 -5.24 25.81 0.73
C ASN A 51 -4.61 25.45 2.08
N LEU A 52 -5.39 25.45 3.17
CA LEU A 52 -4.94 24.96 4.47
C LEU A 52 -4.64 23.46 4.40
N LEU A 53 -5.57 22.67 3.84
CA LEU A 53 -5.38 21.22 3.68
C LEU A 53 -4.15 20.92 2.81
N ASN A 54 -3.99 21.58 1.67
CA ASN A 54 -2.85 21.39 0.79
C ASN A 54 -1.52 21.73 1.50
N ALA A 55 -1.47 22.81 2.26
CA ALA A 55 -0.27 23.19 3.01
C ALA A 55 0.08 22.15 4.11
N ILE A 56 -0.93 21.65 4.83
CA ILE A 56 -0.75 20.58 5.83
C ILE A 56 -0.28 19.29 5.16
N GLU A 57 -0.89 18.89 4.05
CA GLU A 57 -0.50 17.69 3.30
C GLU A 57 0.93 17.80 2.73
N GLU A 58 1.30 18.97 2.22
CA GLU A 58 2.64 19.23 1.70
C GLU A 58 3.69 19.11 2.79
N GLU A 59 3.46 19.72 3.94
CA GLU A 59 4.36 19.67 5.09
C GLU A 59 4.45 18.26 5.68
N LEU A 60 3.35 17.54 5.79
CA LEU A 60 3.36 16.13 6.18
C LEU A 60 4.14 15.25 5.19
N ARG A 61 4.10 15.58 3.89
CA ARG A 61 4.81 14.85 2.82
C ARG A 61 6.32 15.01 2.88
N GLU A 62 6.82 16.16 3.30
CA GLU A 62 8.26 16.42 3.45
C GLU A 62 8.94 15.49 4.46
N GLY A 63 8.17 14.78 5.26
CA GLY A 63 8.65 13.68 6.10
C GLY A 63 9.52 14.11 7.28
N THR A 64 9.51 15.41 7.64
CA THR A 64 10.32 15.97 8.71
C THR A 64 9.85 15.56 10.11
N TYR A 65 8.64 15.00 10.22
CA TYR A 65 8.00 14.61 11.48
C TYR A 65 8.16 13.13 11.84
N GLN A 66 8.65 12.34 10.92
CA GLN A 66 8.92 10.92 11.16
C GLN A 66 10.10 10.73 12.10
N ASN A 67 10.02 9.72 12.95
CA ASN A 67 11.15 9.28 13.76
C ASN A 67 11.39 7.77 13.57
N GLU A 68 12.50 7.25 14.13
CA GLU A 68 12.88 5.84 13.96
C GLU A 68 11.88 4.86 14.61
N SER A 69 11.04 5.33 15.51
CA SER A 69 10.13 4.50 16.30
C SER A 69 8.67 4.58 15.86
N GLU A 70 8.24 5.68 15.25
CA GLU A 70 6.86 5.89 14.81
C GLU A 70 6.84 6.50 13.41
N VAL A 71 6.03 5.95 12.50
CA VAL A 71 5.80 6.51 11.16
C VAL A 71 5.01 7.80 11.26
N PHE A 72 3.93 7.77 11.99
CA PHE A 72 3.17 8.92 12.38
C PHE A 72 3.37 9.11 13.89
N PRO A 73 3.96 10.22 14.35
CA PRO A 73 4.34 10.40 15.76
C PRO A 73 3.14 10.69 16.64
N TYR A 74 2.25 9.71 16.73
CA TYR A 74 0.96 9.77 17.42
C TYR A 74 1.10 10.19 18.89
N THR A 75 2.04 9.55 19.61
CA THR A 75 2.27 9.81 21.01
C THR A 75 2.78 11.21 21.28
N THR A 76 3.69 11.70 20.44
CA THR A 76 4.22 13.06 20.52
C THR A 76 3.13 14.09 20.27
N LEU A 77 2.32 13.86 19.23
CA LEU A 77 1.22 14.73 18.85
C LEU A 77 0.17 14.84 19.96
N GLN A 78 -0.31 13.70 20.50
CA GLN A 78 -1.23 13.70 21.62
C GLN A 78 -0.68 14.45 22.82
N LYS A 79 0.55 14.17 23.22
CA LYS A 79 1.21 14.82 24.34
C LYS A 79 1.27 16.34 24.17
N ASN A 80 1.66 16.81 22.99
CA ASN A 80 1.80 18.24 22.73
C ASN A 80 0.42 18.94 22.73
N LEU A 81 -0.59 18.35 22.10
CA LEU A 81 -1.92 18.93 22.06
C LEU A 81 -2.57 18.99 23.47
N MET A 82 -2.47 17.91 24.25
CA MET A 82 -3.07 17.86 25.58
C MET A 82 -2.28 18.67 26.61
N ILE A 83 -0.97 18.47 26.72
CA ILE A 83 -0.14 19.06 27.77
C ILE A 83 0.38 20.45 27.37
N GLY A 84 0.78 20.61 26.10
CA GLY A 84 1.35 21.87 25.63
C GLY A 84 0.30 22.93 25.30
N TYR A 85 -0.88 22.53 24.80
CA TYR A 85 -1.91 23.46 24.31
C TYR A 85 -3.26 23.33 25.01
N GLY A 86 -3.41 22.35 25.93
CA GLY A 86 -4.57 22.27 26.82
C GLY A 86 -5.85 21.72 26.18
N TYR A 87 -5.76 21.07 24.99
CA TYR A 87 -6.91 20.37 24.41
C TYR A 87 -7.33 19.19 25.29
N ASP A 88 -8.62 18.94 25.41
CA ASP A 88 -9.10 17.76 26.11
C ASP A 88 -8.80 16.46 25.31
N PRO A 89 -8.92 15.27 25.93
CA PRO A 89 -8.62 14.01 25.27
C PRO A 89 -9.46 13.70 24.03
N ASP A 90 -10.75 14.09 24.03
CA ASP A 90 -11.68 13.80 22.93
C ASP A 90 -11.39 14.73 21.74
N GLU A 91 -11.21 16.02 21.97
CA GLU A 91 -10.77 17.00 20.96
C GLU A 91 -9.42 16.60 20.37
N THR A 92 -8.47 16.22 21.22
CA THR A 92 -7.15 15.74 20.79
C THR A 92 -7.29 14.51 19.90
N GLY A 93 -8.15 13.55 20.25
CA GLY A 93 -8.43 12.36 19.44
C GLY A 93 -8.91 12.73 18.04
N CYS A 94 -9.88 13.62 17.94
CA CYS A 94 -10.44 14.08 16.67
C CYS A 94 -9.37 14.78 15.80
N ILE A 95 -8.57 15.70 16.37
CA ILE A 95 -7.50 16.40 15.65
C ILE A 95 -6.46 15.42 15.13
N VAL A 96 -6.02 14.47 15.98
CA VAL A 96 -5.03 13.46 15.59
C VAL A 96 -5.54 12.56 14.50
N ASP A 97 -6.80 12.11 14.56
CA ASP A 97 -7.41 11.28 13.52
C ASP A 97 -7.54 12.04 12.19
N ARG A 98 -7.85 13.32 12.24
CA ARG A 98 -7.89 14.18 11.04
C ARG A 98 -6.51 14.34 10.41
N LEU A 99 -5.49 14.66 11.19
CA LEU A 99 -4.11 14.77 10.71
C LEU A 99 -3.59 13.42 10.19
N ARG A 100 -3.98 12.31 10.81
CA ARG A 100 -3.65 10.98 10.34
C ARG A 100 -4.31 10.67 8.99
N ALA A 101 -5.56 11.06 8.79
CA ALA A 101 -6.25 10.90 7.52
C ALA A 101 -5.55 11.69 6.39
N LEU A 102 -5.14 12.92 6.67
CA LEU A 102 -4.34 13.72 5.73
C LEU A 102 -2.97 13.10 5.47
N TRP A 103 -2.28 12.64 6.50
CA TRP A 103 -1.04 11.88 6.35
C TRP A 103 -1.24 10.65 5.48
N ALA A 104 -2.29 9.87 5.71
CA ALA A 104 -2.59 8.68 4.92
C ALA A 104 -2.84 9.00 3.44
N SER A 105 -3.41 10.16 3.11
CA SER A 105 -3.61 10.59 1.72
C SER A 105 -2.30 10.84 0.97
N THR A 106 -1.24 11.21 1.69
CA THR A 106 0.08 11.54 1.12
C THR A 106 1.04 10.34 1.07
N THR A 107 0.76 9.27 1.80
CA THR A 107 1.62 8.09 1.94
C THR A 107 1.07 6.89 1.17
N PRO A 108 1.90 5.97 0.67
CA PRO A 108 1.38 4.78 0.02
C PRO A 108 0.70 3.84 1.03
N LEU A 109 -0.37 3.16 0.61
CA LEU A 109 -0.91 2.02 1.32
C LEU A 109 0.05 0.83 1.15
N ILE A 110 0.60 0.30 2.23
CA ILE A 110 1.38 -0.94 2.18
C ILE A 110 0.40 -2.11 1.95
N VAL A 111 0.58 -2.83 0.87
CA VAL A 111 -0.22 -4.02 0.56
C VAL A 111 0.66 -5.25 0.70
N LEU A 112 0.35 -6.11 1.68
CA LEU A 112 1.07 -7.37 1.87
C LEU A 112 0.35 -8.52 1.19
N VAL A 113 1.04 -9.15 0.24
CA VAL A 113 0.60 -10.36 -0.43
C VAL A 113 1.59 -11.50 -0.17
N GLY A 114 1.16 -12.72 -0.30
CA GLY A 114 2.04 -13.88 -0.11
C GLY A 114 1.29 -15.14 0.26
N LYS A 115 1.84 -16.29 -0.10
CA LYS A 115 1.28 -17.61 0.14
C LYS A 115 1.04 -17.88 1.64
N SER A 116 0.24 -18.88 1.96
CA SER A 116 0.00 -19.32 3.34
C SER A 116 1.33 -19.70 4.01
N GLY A 117 1.51 -19.34 5.28
CA GLY A 117 2.75 -19.63 6.02
C GLY A 117 3.92 -18.66 5.78
N THR A 118 3.79 -17.63 4.90
CA THR A 118 4.86 -16.64 4.68
C THR A 118 5.01 -15.59 5.79
N GLY A 119 4.13 -15.57 6.78
CA GLY A 119 4.28 -14.71 7.96
C GLY A 119 3.61 -13.34 7.87
N LYS A 120 2.73 -13.06 6.89
CA LYS A 120 2.03 -11.78 6.71
C LYS A 120 1.47 -11.18 8.00
N THR A 121 0.57 -11.90 8.68
CA THR A 121 -0.07 -11.43 9.92
C THR A 121 0.93 -11.16 11.04
N ARG A 122 1.97 -11.98 11.15
CA ARG A 122 3.02 -11.81 12.17
C ARG A 122 3.85 -10.56 11.90
N THR A 123 4.12 -10.31 10.63
CA THR A 123 4.81 -9.11 10.15
C THR A 123 3.96 -7.85 10.33
N ALA A 124 2.68 -7.91 9.97
CA ALA A 124 1.74 -6.79 10.16
C ALA A 124 1.66 -6.36 11.62
N ARG A 125 1.44 -7.29 12.55
CA ARG A 125 1.45 -7.01 14.00
C ARG A 125 2.78 -6.42 14.49
N ARG A 126 3.90 -6.82 13.87
CA ARG A 126 5.21 -6.27 14.22
C ARG A 126 5.38 -4.85 13.71
N LEU A 127 4.91 -4.57 12.50
CA LEU A 127 4.88 -3.22 11.92
C LEU A 127 4.01 -2.28 12.77
N GLU A 128 2.82 -2.73 13.15
CA GLU A 128 1.93 -1.98 14.02
C GLU A 128 2.58 -1.69 15.38
N LYS A 129 3.08 -2.73 16.06
CA LYS A 129 3.68 -2.58 17.40
C LYS A 129 4.93 -1.71 17.41
N ARG A 130 5.77 -1.79 16.37
CA ARG A 130 7.07 -1.10 16.36
C ARG A 130 6.97 0.30 15.76
N TYR A 131 6.19 0.45 14.70
CA TYR A 131 6.17 1.66 13.89
C TYR A 131 4.81 2.36 13.87
N GLY A 132 3.82 1.86 14.60
CA GLY A 132 2.49 2.44 14.67
C GLY A 132 1.68 2.32 13.38
N LEU A 133 2.07 1.45 12.43
CA LEU A 133 1.33 1.24 11.17
C LEU A 133 0.03 0.49 11.43
N LYS A 134 -1.10 1.13 11.13
CA LYS A 134 -2.44 0.58 11.37
C LYS A 134 -2.83 -0.41 10.27
N GLU A 135 -3.15 -1.65 10.65
CA GLU A 135 -3.67 -2.67 9.73
C GLU A 135 -5.15 -2.42 9.41
N ALA A 136 -5.54 -2.54 8.14
CA ALA A 136 -6.92 -2.55 7.71
C ALA A 136 -7.56 -3.91 8.01
N GLU A 137 -8.52 -3.96 8.92
CA GLU A 137 -9.28 -5.17 9.25
C GLU A 137 -10.48 -5.31 8.31
N SER A 138 -10.30 -6.08 7.23
CA SER A 138 -11.37 -6.28 6.24
C SER A 138 -12.61 -6.95 6.83
N TYR A 139 -13.78 -6.59 6.32
CA TYR A 139 -15.04 -7.24 6.67
C TYR A 139 -15.12 -8.65 6.10
N THR A 140 -15.69 -9.58 6.86
CA THR A 140 -15.94 -10.94 6.40
C THR A 140 -17.19 -11.56 7.01
N THR A 141 -17.90 -12.37 6.21
CA THR A 141 -19.04 -13.17 6.69
C THR A 141 -18.59 -14.51 7.30
N ARG A 142 -17.29 -14.82 7.25
CA ARG A 142 -16.73 -16.01 7.87
C ARG A 142 -16.82 -15.92 9.41
N PRO A 143 -17.20 -16.97 10.09
CA PRO A 143 -17.09 -17.02 11.54
C PRO A 143 -15.64 -16.89 12.02
N ALA A 144 -15.42 -16.20 13.13
CA ALA A 144 -14.11 -16.14 13.77
C ALA A 144 -13.65 -17.55 14.20
N ARG A 145 -12.40 -17.89 13.95
CA ARG A 145 -11.81 -19.19 14.36
C ARG A 145 -11.51 -19.25 15.87
N SER A 146 -11.30 -18.08 16.46
CA SER A 146 -11.09 -17.93 17.89
C SER A 146 -11.59 -16.56 18.37
N LYS A 147 -11.85 -16.41 19.67
CA LYS A 147 -12.25 -15.12 20.28
C LYS A 147 -11.19 -14.01 20.14
N GLN A 148 -9.95 -14.36 19.83
CA GLN A 148 -8.83 -13.43 19.74
C GLN A 148 -8.32 -13.29 18.29
N GLU A 149 -9.08 -13.75 17.30
CA GLU A 149 -8.71 -13.60 15.90
C GLU A 149 -8.80 -12.12 15.49
N SER A 150 -7.72 -11.58 14.95
CA SER A 150 -7.60 -10.22 14.40
C SER A 150 -7.35 -10.24 12.90
N GLY A 151 -7.38 -9.07 12.27
CA GLY A 151 -7.18 -8.89 10.83
C GLY A 151 -8.48 -8.92 10.03
N HIS A 152 -9.62 -9.20 10.72
CA HIS A 152 -10.94 -9.14 10.13
C HIS A 152 -11.98 -8.62 11.12
N THR A 153 -12.93 -7.86 10.62
CA THR A 153 -14.19 -7.53 11.29
C THR A 153 -15.24 -8.53 10.84
N PHE A 154 -15.68 -9.39 11.76
CA PHE A 154 -16.65 -10.47 11.48
C PHE A 154 -18.07 -9.92 11.54
N ILE A 155 -18.82 -10.00 10.45
CA ILE A 155 -20.17 -9.48 10.33
C ILE A 155 -21.12 -10.52 9.72
N ALA A 156 -22.41 -10.38 10.02
CA ALA A 156 -23.45 -11.23 9.42
C ALA A 156 -23.64 -10.93 7.92
N GLU A 157 -24.22 -11.86 7.18
CA GLU A 157 -24.50 -11.72 5.74
C GLU A 157 -25.34 -10.48 5.45
N GLU A 158 -26.36 -10.23 6.29
CA GLU A 158 -27.26 -9.08 6.15
C GLU A 158 -26.54 -7.75 6.33
N ALA A 159 -25.57 -7.70 7.26
CA ALA A 159 -24.73 -6.50 7.45
C ALA A 159 -23.75 -6.31 6.29
N PHE A 160 -23.23 -7.40 5.73
CA PHE A 160 -22.37 -7.34 4.56
C PHE A 160 -23.13 -6.82 3.34
N ASP A 161 -24.41 -7.18 3.16
CA ASP A 161 -25.26 -6.70 2.08
C ASP A 161 -25.56 -5.19 2.16
N GLN A 162 -25.42 -4.58 3.32
CA GLN A 162 -25.56 -3.13 3.50
C GLN A 162 -24.32 -2.34 3.06
N ILE A 163 -23.18 -2.98 2.83
CA ILE A 163 -21.98 -2.28 2.35
C ILE A 163 -22.21 -1.90 0.87
N PRO A 164 -22.15 -0.59 0.52
CA PRO A 164 -22.33 -0.16 -0.85
C PRO A 164 -21.26 -0.78 -1.77
N LYS A 165 -21.67 -1.28 -2.92
CA LYS A 165 -20.75 -1.98 -3.87
C LYS A 165 -19.66 -1.08 -4.43
N ASP A 166 -19.91 0.22 -4.56
CA ASP A 166 -18.97 1.24 -4.99
C ASP A 166 -17.94 1.57 -3.90
N GLU A 167 -18.26 1.30 -2.63
CA GLU A 167 -17.30 1.41 -1.52
C GLU A 167 -16.43 0.16 -1.34
N MET A 168 -16.77 -0.98 -1.96
CA MET A 168 -15.98 -2.21 -1.86
C MET A 168 -14.76 -2.14 -2.77
N MET A 169 -13.58 -1.86 -2.20
CA MET A 169 -12.32 -1.72 -2.95
C MET A 169 -11.62 -3.06 -3.20
N ALA A 170 -11.69 -3.99 -2.26
CA ALA A 170 -11.07 -5.30 -2.35
C ALA A 170 -12.10 -6.39 -2.02
N TYR A 171 -12.91 -6.77 -3.01
CA TYR A 171 -13.92 -7.82 -2.84
C TYR A 171 -13.39 -9.19 -3.27
N LEU A 172 -13.74 -10.23 -2.50
CA LEU A 172 -13.41 -11.62 -2.77
C LEU A 172 -14.47 -12.55 -2.18
N GLU A 173 -14.86 -13.57 -2.93
CA GLU A 173 -15.55 -14.74 -2.38
C GLU A 173 -14.57 -15.91 -2.30
N TYR A 174 -14.42 -16.46 -1.09
CA TYR A 174 -13.48 -17.55 -0.85
C TYR A 174 -14.07 -18.58 0.10
N ARG A 175 -14.14 -19.84 -0.36
CA ARG A 175 -14.71 -20.96 0.40
C ARG A 175 -16.13 -20.72 0.93
N GLY A 176 -16.95 -20.03 0.14
CA GLY A 176 -18.34 -19.71 0.48
C GLY A 176 -18.52 -18.54 1.45
N TYR A 177 -17.44 -17.82 1.76
CA TYR A 177 -17.50 -16.61 2.58
C TYR A 177 -17.08 -15.39 1.78
N ARG A 178 -17.67 -14.24 2.13
CA ARG A 178 -17.39 -12.96 1.50
C ARG A 178 -16.38 -12.16 2.32
N TYR A 179 -15.53 -11.43 1.62
CA TYR A 179 -14.52 -10.54 2.18
C TYR A 179 -14.54 -9.23 1.43
N CYS A 180 -14.44 -8.11 2.12
CA CYS A 180 -14.16 -6.83 1.46
C CYS A 180 -13.41 -5.86 2.38
N ALA A 181 -12.66 -4.95 1.77
CA ALA A 181 -12.19 -3.73 2.41
C ALA A 181 -12.90 -2.55 1.74
N THR A 182 -13.42 -1.63 2.54
CA THR A 182 -14.06 -0.41 2.03
C THR A 182 -13.03 0.69 1.81
N ARG A 183 -13.39 1.68 0.97
CA ARG A 183 -12.59 2.87 0.72
C ARG A 183 -12.23 3.59 2.03
N ALA A 184 -13.21 3.85 2.87
CA ALA A 184 -13.03 4.50 4.16
C ALA A 184 -12.06 3.74 5.06
N LEU A 185 -12.17 2.40 5.13
CA LEU A 185 -11.27 1.55 5.91
C LEU A 185 -9.83 1.65 5.42
N LEU A 186 -9.62 1.60 4.10
CA LEU A 186 -8.27 1.68 3.52
C LEU A 186 -7.66 3.07 3.71
N ASN A 187 -8.45 4.13 3.58
CA ASN A 187 -8.00 5.50 3.81
C ASN A 187 -7.60 5.76 5.29
N ALA A 188 -8.23 5.05 6.23
CA ALA A 188 -7.91 5.14 7.65
C ALA A 188 -6.79 4.18 8.12
N SER A 189 -6.12 3.47 7.20
CA SER A 189 -5.13 2.44 7.51
C SER A 189 -3.84 2.66 6.75
N ASP A 190 -2.72 2.12 7.23
CA ASP A 190 -1.40 2.22 6.59
C ASP A 190 -1.02 0.94 5.86
N LEU A 191 -1.63 -0.17 6.25
CA LEU A 191 -1.24 -1.52 5.87
C LEU A 191 -2.47 -2.39 5.63
N TYR A 192 -2.46 -3.17 4.56
CA TYR A 192 -3.51 -4.13 4.26
C TYR A 192 -2.96 -5.49 3.82
N ILE A 193 -3.43 -6.56 4.44
CA ILE A 193 -3.15 -7.93 4.01
C ILE A 193 -4.27 -8.38 3.08
N VAL A 194 -3.93 -8.72 1.84
CA VAL A 194 -4.94 -9.06 0.84
C VAL A 194 -4.62 -10.37 0.13
N HIS A 195 -5.69 -11.08 -0.28
CA HIS A 195 -5.61 -12.22 -1.18
C HIS A 195 -5.34 -11.74 -2.62
N PRO A 196 -4.67 -12.52 -3.48
CA PRO A 196 -4.37 -12.13 -4.86
C PRO A 196 -5.54 -11.60 -5.68
N GLU A 197 -6.68 -12.29 -5.63
CA GLU A 197 -7.89 -11.85 -6.37
C GLU A 197 -8.43 -10.53 -5.82
N GLY A 198 -8.45 -10.38 -4.49
CA GLY A 198 -8.81 -9.11 -3.85
C GLY A 198 -7.84 -7.99 -4.20
N TYR A 199 -6.56 -8.30 -4.41
CA TYR A 199 -5.56 -7.33 -4.84
C TYR A 199 -5.79 -6.85 -6.29
N GLN A 200 -6.22 -7.70 -7.20
CA GLN A 200 -6.58 -7.29 -8.55
C GLN A 200 -7.74 -6.29 -8.52
N THR A 201 -8.81 -6.61 -7.79
CA THR A 201 -9.94 -5.69 -7.60
C THR A 201 -9.51 -4.38 -6.95
N LEU A 202 -8.62 -4.46 -5.94
CA LEU A 202 -8.07 -3.28 -5.27
C LEU A 202 -7.31 -2.39 -6.25
N ARG A 203 -6.45 -2.96 -7.08
CA ARG A 203 -5.69 -2.22 -8.12
C ARG A 203 -6.60 -1.53 -9.14
N GLU A 204 -7.73 -2.10 -9.46
CA GLU A 204 -8.67 -1.53 -10.43
C GLU A 204 -9.50 -0.39 -9.84
N ARG A 205 -9.93 -0.52 -8.59
CA ARG A 205 -10.93 0.37 -7.98
C ARG A 205 -10.37 1.44 -7.07
N TYR A 206 -9.27 1.16 -6.35
CA TYR A 206 -8.72 2.08 -5.37
C TYR A 206 -7.66 2.98 -6.00
N ARG A 207 -7.96 4.29 -6.05
CA ARG A 207 -7.10 5.31 -6.67
C ARG A 207 -6.80 6.48 -5.74
N ASP A 208 -7.27 6.42 -4.50
CA ASP A 208 -7.22 7.55 -3.57
C ASP A 208 -5.77 7.88 -3.16
N ARG A 209 -4.90 6.87 -3.13
CA ARG A 209 -3.47 7.03 -2.85
C ARG A 209 -2.62 5.94 -3.50
N PRO A 210 -1.30 6.14 -3.66
CA PRO A 210 -0.40 5.11 -4.16
C PRO A 210 -0.45 3.84 -3.29
N MET A 211 -0.12 2.71 -3.88
CA MET A 211 0.03 1.44 -3.18
C MET A 211 1.48 0.95 -3.29
N LEU A 212 2.04 0.45 -2.19
CA LEU A 212 3.31 -0.26 -2.14
C LEU A 212 3.02 -1.74 -1.90
N CYS A 213 3.00 -2.52 -2.97
CA CYS A 213 2.75 -3.96 -2.89
C CYS A 213 4.03 -4.71 -2.56
N ILE A 214 4.04 -5.43 -1.44
CA ILE A 214 5.18 -6.23 -1.00
C ILE A 214 4.77 -7.70 -0.93
N LYS A 215 5.43 -8.53 -1.74
CA LYS A 215 5.23 -9.98 -1.77
C LYS A 215 6.14 -10.67 -0.74
N LEU A 216 5.54 -11.29 0.27
CA LEU A 216 6.28 -12.14 1.19
C LEU A 216 6.37 -13.57 0.64
N THR A 217 7.58 -14.10 0.58
CA THR A 217 7.87 -15.47 0.16
C THR A 217 8.52 -16.26 1.28
N ALA A 218 8.45 -17.59 1.20
CA ALA A 218 9.23 -18.51 2.00
C ALA A 218 9.25 -19.88 1.30
N PRO A 219 10.31 -20.70 1.46
CA PRO A 219 10.36 -22.07 1.01
C PRO A 219 9.14 -22.88 1.46
N LYS A 220 8.73 -23.85 0.66
CA LYS A 220 7.55 -24.66 0.91
C LYS A 220 7.62 -25.37 2.27
N GLU A 221 8.75 -25.94 2.58
CA GLU A 221 9.02 -26.68 3.82
C GLU A 221 8.86 -25.79 5.06
N ILE A 222 9.33 -24.55 4.97
CA ILE A 222 9.19 -23.56 6.05
C ILE A 222 7.72 -23.14 6.20
N ARG A 223 6.99 -22.97 5.11
CA ARG A 223 5.56 -22.63 5.13
C ARG A 223 4.74 -23.75 5.78
N GLU A 224 5.01 -25.00 5.41
CA GLU A 224 4.40 -26.19 6.01
C GLU A 224 4.66 -26.27 7.51
N ALA A 225 5.93 -26.16 7.91
CA ALA A 225 6.31 -26.18 9.34
C ALA A 225 5.57 -25.10 10.14
N ARG A 226 5.50 -23.88 9.63
CA ARG A 226 4.77 -22.78 10.27
C ARG A 226 3.25 -22.99 10.32
N MET A 227 2.66 -23.69 9.35
CA MET A 227 1.24 -24.04 9.39
C MET A 227 0.96 -25.16 10.40
N ARG A 228 1.84 -26.17 10.53
CA ARG A 228 1.76 -27.21 11.58
C ARG A 228 1.87 -26.60 12.98
N GLU A 229 2.84 -25.70 13.19
CA GLU A 229 3.03 -25.01 14.46
C GLU A 229 1.77 -24.23 14.92
N ARG A 230 0.97 -23.74 13.95
CA ARG A 230 -0.31 -23.05 14.22
C ARG A 230 -1.49 -24.01 14.43
N GLY A 231 -1.29 -25.31 14.35
CA GLY A 231 -2.32 -26.33 14.54
C GLY A 231 -3.14 -26.67 13.30
N SER A 232 -2.68 -26.30 12.08
CA SER A 232 -3.35 -26.74 10.85
C SER A 232 -3.15 -28.25 10.63
N SER A 233 -4.21 -28.96 10.20
CA SER A 233 -4.13 -30.35 9.81
C SER A 233 -3.31 -30.55 8.53
N GLU A 234 -2.78 -31.74 8.29
CA GLU A 234 -2.02 -32.05 7.06
C GLU A 234 -2.89 -31.89 5.80
N GLU A 235 -4.18 -32.19 5.89
CA GLU A 235 -5.14 -32.00 4.81
C GLU A 235 -5.32 -30.51 4.50
N GLU A 236 -5.54 -29.67 5.51
CA GLU A 236 -5.62 -28.22 5.32
C GLU A 236 -4.33 -27.61 4.77
N ILE A 237 -3.16 -28.13 5.16
CA ILE A 237 -1.86 -27.70 4.65
C ILE A 237 -1.75 -28.00 3.17
N LYS A 238 -2.07 -29.25 2.78
CA LYS A 238 -2.03 -29.70 1.39
C LYS A 238 -2.94 -28.84 0.50
N ASP A 239 -4.20 -28.68 0.90
CA ASP A 239 -5.18 -27.87 0.16
C ASP A 239 -4.72 -26.43 -0.05
N ARG A 240 -4.12 -25.83 1.00
CA ARG A 240 -3.62 -24.45 0.92
C ARG A 240 -2.41 -24.32 0.01
N LEU A 241 -1.52 -25.30 0.03
CA LEU A 241 -0.33 -25.28 -0.82
C LEU A 241 -0.71 -25.41 -2.31
N GLU A 242 -1.63 -26.32 -2.64
CA GLU A 242 -2.10 -26.53 -4.01
C GLU A 242 -2.78 -25.25 -4.55
N LEU A 243 -3.69 -24.67 -3.76
CA LEU A 243 -4.40 -23.45 -4.14
C LEU A 243 -3.47 -22.25 -4.28
N ASP A 244 -2.52 -22.08 -3.36
CA ASP A 244 -1.56 -20.98 -3.36
C ASP A 244 -0.67 -20.99 -4.63
N GLU A 245 -0.30 -22.15 -5.17
CA GLU A 245 0.57 -22.22 -6.36
C GLU A 245 -0.11 -21.63 -7.61
N GLU A 246 -1.40 -21.83 -7.76
CA GLU A 246 -2.15 -21.29 -8.91
C GLU A 246 -2.40 -19.79 -8.76
N VAL A 247 -2.89 -19.37 -7.59
CA VAL A 247 -3.38 -18.01 -7.36
C VAL A 247 -2.26 -16.98 -7.29
N PHE A 248 -1.08 -17.36 -6.77
CA PHE A 248 0.06 -16.43 -6.61
C PHE A 248 0.99 -16.33 -7.83
N ARG A 249 0.66 -16.97 -8.95
CA ARG A 249 1.51 -16.96 -10.14
C ARG A 249 1.62 -15.59 -10.80
N THR A 250 0.55 -14.81 -10.79
CA THR A 250 0.41 -13.58 -11.58
C THR A 250 0.51 -12.27 -10.77
N ILE A 251 0.87 -12.33 -9.47
CA ILE A 251 0.98 -11.13 -8.66
C ILE A 251 2.23 -10.34 -9.00
N GLN A 252 2.01 -9.14 -9.50
CA GLN A 252 3.03 -8.11 -9.62
C GLN A 252 3.17 -7.35 -8.29
N ALA A 253 4.36 -7.34 -7.72
CA ALA A 253 4.67 -6.64 -6.49
C ALA A 253 5.87 -5.72 -6.70
N ASP A 254 5.85 -4.56 -6.03
CA ASP A 254 6.95 -3.57 -6.10
C ASP A 254 8.23 -4.10 -5.44
N ALA A 255 8.08 -4.99 -4.46
CA ALA A 255 9.19 -5.66 -3.81
C ALA A 255 8.81 -7.09 -3.38
N SER A 256 9.82 -7.96 -3.30
CA SER A 256 9.67 -9.31 -2.75
C SER A 256 10.66 -9.53 -1.61
N ILE A 257 10.18 -10.10 -0.50
CA ILE A 257 10.98 -10.38 0.68
C ILE A 257 10.85 -11.86 1.04
N ASP A 258 11.97 -12.60 0.99
CA ASP A 258 12.00 -13.97 1.51
C ASP A 258 12.10 -13.93 3.05
N THR A 259 11.09 -14.51 3.68
CA THR A 259 10.98 -14.58 5.15
C THR A 259 11.52 -15.91 5.71
N GLY A 260 12.05 -16.78 4.85
CA GLY A 260 12.50 -18.12 5.25
C GLY A 260 13.58 -18.09 6.33
N ASN A 261 14.58 -17.26 6.11
CA ASN A 261 15.77 -17.14 6.98
C ASN A 261 15.82 -15.79 7.73
N LEU A 262 14.77 -14.98 7.67
CA LEU A 262 14.74 -13.69 8.34
C LEU A 262 13.90 -13.75 9.61
N THR A 263 14.31 -13.04 10.64
CA THR A 263 13.47 -12.78 11.81
C THR A 263 12.31 -11.86 11.41
N VAL A 264 11.19 -11.95 12.13
CA VAL A 264 10.04 -11.05 11.93
C VAL A 264 10.44 -9.58 12.04
N GLU A 265 11.38 -9.29 12.93
CA GLU A 265 11.96 -7.96 13.12
C GLU A 265 12.69 -7.48 11.86
N ALA A 266 13.55 -8.30 11.29
CA ALA A 266 14.29 -7.95 10.07
C ALA A 266 13.35 -7.74 8.88
N VAL A 267 12.29 -8.56 8.75
CA VAL A 267 11.27 -8.39 7.72
C VAL A 267 10.52 -7.06 7.92
N ALA A 268 10.09 -6.76 9.14
CA ALA A 268 9.39 -5.52 9.46
C ALA A 268 10.28 -4.29 9.20
N CYS A 269 11.54 -4.30 9.63
CA CYS A 269 12.50 -3.23 9.32
C CYS A 269 12.65 -3.00 7.81
N ARG A 270 12.74 -4.07 7.01
CA ARG A 270 12.91 -3.95 5.57
C ARG A 270 11.67 -3.38 4.89
N ILE A 271 10.46 -3.81 5.30
CA ILE A 271 9.20 -3.23 4.82
C ILE A 271 9.12 -1.75 5.17
N TYR A 272 9.46 -1.41 6.41
CA TYR A 272 9.46 -0.02 6.86
C TYR A 272 10.43 0.87 6.07
N SER A 273 11.64 0.37 5.78
CA SER A 273 12.60 1.09 4.94
C SER A 273 12.05 1.34 3.53
N LEU A 274 11.45 0.33 2.90
CA LEU A 274 10.81 0.48 1.58
C LEU A 274 9.64 1.49 1.62
N PHE A 275 8.85 1.47 2.71
CA PHE A 275 7.78 2.42 2.91
C PHE A 275 8.33 3.85 3.03
N LEU A 276 9.37 4.09 3.83
CA LEU A 276 10.01 5.40 3.96
C LEU A 276 10.61 5.90 2.65
N GLU A 277 11.21 5.00 1.87
CA GLU A 277 11.70 5.33 0.52
C GLU A 277 10.55 5.79 -0.38
N ALA A 278 9.42 5.07 -0.34
CA ALA A 278 8.23 5.42 -1.13
C ALA A 278 7.57 6.73 -0.67
N VAL A 279 7.55 7.01 0.63
CA VAL A 279 7.06 8.29 1.18
C VAL A 279 7.91 9.47 0.72
N ARG A 280 9.24 9.31 0.71
CA ARG A 280 10.19 10.36 0.33
C ARG A 280 10.30 10.57 -1.17
N ALA A 281 9.93 9.57 -1.95
CA ALA A 281 9.96 9.68 -3.40
C ALA A 281 8.80 10.56 -3.85
N ASP A 282 9.12 11.69 -4.50
CA ASP A 282 8.10 12.50 -5.17
C ASP A 282 7.29 11.61 -6.12
N LYS A 283 5.97 11.67 -5.99
CA LYS A 283 5.03 10.89 -6.83
C LYS A 283 5.29 11.11 -8.32
N SER A 284 5.72 12.30 -8.72
CA SER A 284 6.12 12.64 -10.09
C SER A 284 7.45 11.97 -10.47
N GLU A 285 8.40 11.85 -9.56
CA GLU A 285 9.68 11.17 -9.81
C GLU A 285 9.54 9.65 -9.89
N ILE A 286 8.67 9.02 -9.08
CA ILE A 286 8.43 7.56 -9.17
C ILE A 286 7.81 7.23 -10.53
N ARG A 287 6.79 7.98 -10.96
CA ARG A 287 6.18 7.79 -12.28
C ARG A 287 7.16 8.05 -13.43
N ARG A 288 8.07 9.02 -13.27
CA ARG A 288 9.12 9.33 -14.26
C ARG A 288 10.29 8.33 -14.26
N LYS A 289 10.46 7.56 -13.19
CA LYS A 289 11.56 6.56 -13.09
C LYS A 289 11.32 5.30 -13.90
N TYR A 290 10.06 4.92 -14.11
CA TYR A 290 9.71 3.67 -14.78
C TYR A 290 9.18 3.93 -16.18
N LEU A 291 9.59 3.08 -17.12
CA LEU A 291 9.02 3.05 -18.44
C LEU A 291 7.61 2.47 -18.38
N ARG A 292 6.68 3.11 -19.08
CA ARG A 292 5.35 2.56 -19.30
C ARG A 292 5.35 1.85 -20.65
N LEU A 293 5.24 0.53 -20.62
CA LEU A 293 5.33 -0.30 -21.80
C LEU A 293 3.99 -0.95 -22.11
N ARG A 294 3.61 -0.95 -23.39
CA ARG A 294 2.62 -1.87 -23.93
C ARG A 294 3.38 -2.99 -24.63
N LEU A 295 3.18 -4.22 -24.18
CA LEU A 295 3.66 -5.44 -24.81
C LEU A 295 2.45 -6.07 -25.49
N SER A 296 2.45 -6.15 -26.82
CA SER A 296 1.31 -6.65 -27.60
C SER A 296 1.74 -7.78 -28.55
N ASP A 297 0.74 -8.52 -29.03
CA ASP A 297 0.93 -9.68 -29.91
C ASP A 297 1.92 -10.69 -29.33
N ILE A 298 1.78 -10.97 -28.00
CA ILE A 298 2.67 -11.88 -27.29
C ILE A 298 2.46 -13.31 -27.82
N ASP A 299 3.52 -13.85 -28.43
CA ASP A 299 3.55 -15.23 -28.94
C ASP A 299 4.15 -16.15 -27.86
N TRP A 300 3.30 -16.91 -27.19
CA TRP A 300 3.69 -17.82 -26.13
C TRP A 300 4.17 -19.16 -26.65
N ASP A 301 5.33 -19.63 -26.19
CA ASP A 301 5.81 -20.97 -26.51
C ASP A 301 5.13 -22.04 -25.64
N THR A 302 3.94 -22.43 -26.02
CA THR A 302 3.16 -23.45 -25.29
C THR A 302 3.61 -24.89 -25.57
N GLY A 303 4.67 -25.10 -26.35
CA GLY A 303 5.33 -26.37 -26.61
C GLY A 303 4.47 -27.37 -27.42
N ASN A 304 5.08 -28.01 -28.41
CA ASN A 304 4.47 -29.18 -29.08
C ASN A 304 4.58 -30.42 -28.18
N GLY A 305 3.73 -30.54 -27.16
CA GLY A 305 3.37 -31.85 -26.57
C GLY A 305 4.32 -32.51 -25.56
N ASN A 306 5.52 -32.00 -25.26
CA ASN A 306 6.49 -32.64 -24.39
C ASN A 306 7.02 -31.82 -23.19
N ALA A 307 6.43 -30.67 -22.88
CA ALA A 307 6.85 -29.84 -21.74
C ALA A 307 5.90 -30.03 -20.56
N THR A 308 6.47 -30.07 -19.37
CA THR A 308 5.87 -30.33 -18.04
C THR A 308 4.88 -29.26 -17.53
N SER A 309 4.49 -28.27 -18.33
CA SER A 309 3.45 -27.31 -17.99
C SER A 309 2.43 -27.19 -19.12
N LYS A 310 1.29 -27.85 -18.96
CA LYS A 310 0.08 -27.57 -19.74
C LYS A 310 -0.52 -26.24 -19.26
N ALA A 311 0.14 -25.13 -19.56
CA ALA A 311 -0.51 -23.82 -19.43
C ALA A 311 -1.57 -23.76 -20.54
N ASP A 312 -2.81 -23.51 -20.15
CA ASP A 312 -3.92 -23.29 -21.08
C ASP A 312 -3.63 -22.00 -21.86
N ALA A 313 -3.18 -22.14 -23.12
CA ALA A 313 -2.81 -21.03 -23.98
C ALA A 313 -3.94 -19.98 -24.14
N SER A 314 -5.20 -20.39 -23.92
CA SER A 314 -6.36 -19.49 -23.99
C SER A 314 -6.42 -18.50 -22.82
N LYS A 315 -5.71 -18.78 -21.73
CA LYS A 315 -5.65 -17.93 -20.52
C LYS A 315 -4.44 -17.00 -20.48
N LEU A 316 -3.51 -17.13 -21.42
CA LEU A 316 -2.33 -16.27 -21.49
C LEU A 316 -2.69 -14.95 -22.18
N PRO A 317 -2.30 -13.79 -21.62
CA PRO A 317 -2.62 -12.51 -22.21
C PRO A 317 -1.90 -12.31 -23.54
N LYS A 318 -2.58 -11.71 -24.50
CA LYS A 318 -1.97 -11.28 -25.76
C LYS A 318 -1.44 -9.85 -25.72
N GLU A 319 -1.90 -9.07 -24.76
CA GLU A 319 -1.46 -7.70 -24.52
C GLU A 319 -1.35 -7.43 -23.02
N ILE A 320 -0.32 -6.70 -22.63
CA ILE A 320 -0.09 -6.30 -21.23
C ILE A 320 0.45 -4.87 -21.21
N ILE A 321 -0.02 -4.07 -20.27
CA ILE A 321 0.58 -2.76 -19.93
C ILE A 321 1.37 -2.90 -18.64
N VAL A 322 2.65 -2.59 -18.70
CA VAL A 322 3.59 -2.59 -17.56
C VAL A 322 4.04 -1.16 -17.32
N ALA A 323 3.83 -0.63 -16.10
CA ALA A 323 4.06 0.79 -15.82
C ALA A 323 5.11 1.06 -14.74
N ASP A 324 5.60 0.03 -14.04
CA ASP A 324 6.34 0.18 -12.79
C ASP A 324 7.46 -0.86 -12.57
N ARG A 325 7.94 -1.48 -13.66
CA ARG A 325 8.94 -2.55 -13.59
C ARG A 325 10.30 -2.19 -14.16
N PHE A 326 10.30 -1.43 -15.24
CA PHE A 326 11.51 -1.15 -16.01
C PHE A 326 11.96 0.29 -15.74
N LEU A 327 13.00 0.46 -14.92
CA LEU A 327 13.55 1.77 -14.61
C LEU A 327 14.11 2.40 -15.88
N ASP A 328 13.64 3.57 -16.26
CA ASP A 328 14.04 4.27 -17.49
C ASP A 328 15.57 4.42 -17.60
N ARG A 329 16.24 4.76 -16.49
CA ARG A 329 17.70 4.92 -16.43
C ARG A 329 18.49 3.66 -16.77
N ASP A 330 17.94 2.48 -16.46
CA ASP A 330 18.64 1.19 -16.63
C ASP A 330 18.67 0.78 -18.11
N TYR A 331 17.77 1.36 -18.92
CA TYR A 331 17.62 1.07 -20.34
C TYR A 331 18.01 2.26 -21.23
N ARG A 332 18.74 3.26 -20.70
CA ARG A 332 19.31 4.35 -21.49
C ARG A 332 20.81 4.21 -21.62
N ASN A 333 21.28 4.32 -22.86
CA ASN A 333 22.71 4.33 -23.15
C ASN A 333 23.35 5.67 -22.71
N LYS A 334 24.68 5.76 -22.81
CA LYS A 334 25.46 6.95 -22.44
C LYS A 334 25.06 8.25 -23.15
N THR A 335 24.33 8.17 -24.26
CA THR A 335 23.80 9.33 -24.99
C THR A 335 22.36 9.67 -24.64
N GLY A 336 21.77 8.99 -23.65
CA GLY A 336 20.38 9.17 -23.21
C GLY A 336 19.33 8.50 -24.11
N ARG A 337 19.75 7.78 -25.16
CA ARG A 337 18.86 7.02 -26.03
C ARG A 337 18.43 5.72 -25.35
N LEU A 338 17.13 5.37 -25.51
CA LEU A 338 16.59 4.11 -25.04
C LEU A 338 17.23 2.92 -25.76
N ASP A 339 17.76 1.96 -25.02
CA ASP A 339 18.26 0.68 -25.50
C ASP A 339 17.09 -0.32 -25.56
N ILE A 340 16.39 -0.30 -26.68
CA ILE A 340 15.20 -1.14 -26.91
C ILE A 340 15.55 -2.62 -26.80
N TRP A 341 16.72 -3.03 -27.29
CA TRP A 341 17.14 -4.43 -27.25
C TRP A 341 17.31 -4.95 -25.82
N SER A 342 18.01 -4.22 -24.97
CA SER A 342 18.14 -4.58 -23.54
C SER A 342 16.79 -4.58 -22.81
N LEU A 343 15.91 -3.64 -23.14
CA LEU A 343 14.57 -3.54 -22.59
C LEU A 343 13.69 -4.73 -22.99
N GLU A 344 13.71 -5.11 -24.28
CA GLU A 344 12.93 -6.24 -24.81
C GLU A 344 13.40 -7.57 -24.24
N ASN A 345 14.70 -7.77 -24.06
CA ASN A 345 15.23 -8.96 -23.38
C ASN A 345 14.74 -9.03 -21.94
N ALA A 346 14.85 -7.94 -21.19
CA ALA A 346 14.37 -7.91 -19.80
C ALA A 346 12.84 -8.12 -19.71
N ALA A 347 12.08 -7.58 -20.67
CA ALA A 347 10.63 -7.80 -20.74
C ALA A 347 10.30 -9.26 -21.08
N SER A 348 11.07 -9.89 -21.97
CA SER A 348 10.91 -11.31 -22.32
C SER A 348 11.19 -12.23 -21.13
N ASP A 349 12.28 -11.98 -20.41
CA ASP A 349 12.63 -12.72 -19.20
C ASP A 349 11.55 -12.54 -18.12
N TRP A 350 11.08 -11.32 -17.95
CA TRP A 350 10.01 -11.02 -17.00
C TRP A 350 8.71 -11.74 -17.36
N LEU A 351 8.26 -11.66 -18.64
CA LEU A 351 7.07 -12.36 -19.12
C LEU A 351 7.17 -13.86 -18.86
N SER A 352 8.30 -14.47 -19.19
CA SER A 352 8.53 -15.91 -19.02
C SER A 352 8.50 -16.31 -17.56
N ASN A 353 9.08 -15.50 -16.67
CA ASN A 353 9.08 -15.74 -15.22
C ASN A 353 7.69 -15.51 -14.58
N GLU A 354 6.97 -14.46 -15.01
CA GLU A 354 5.67 -14.08 -14.45
C GLU A 354 4.60 -15.11 -14.81
N TYR A 355 4.59 -15.59 -16.04
CA TYR A 355 3.56 -16.52 -16.55
C TYR A 355 4.01 -17.99 -16.52
N GLY A 356 5.31 -18.25 -16.24
CA GLY A 356 5.87 -19.61 -16.21
C GLY A 356 5.87 -20.29 -17.58
N VAL A 357 5.74 -19.52 -18.66
CA VAL A 357 5.72 -19.98 -20.05
C VAL A 357 6.67 -19.11 -20.87
N PRO A 358 7.63 -19.70 -21.58
CA PRO A 358 8.48 -18.93 -22.49
C PRO A 358 7.66 -18.22 -23.56
N ASN A 359 8.12 -17.04 -23.99
CA ASN A 359 7.56 -16.36 -25.15
C ASN A 359 8.55 -16.44 -26.32
N LYS A 360 8.01 -16.37 -27.54
CA LYS A 360 8.78 -16.35 -28.81
C LYS A 360 9.00 -14.94 -29.33
N GLY A 361 8.28 -13.97 -28.80
CA GLY A 361 8.37 -12.58 -29.14
C GLY A 361 7.08 -11.82 -28.84
N PHE A 362 7.18 -10.50 -28.94
CA PHE A 362 6.10 -9.53 -28.76
C PHE A 362 6.50 -8.22 -29.40
N TYR A 363 5.54 -7.30 -29.55
CA TYR A 363 5.81 -5.92 -29.92
C TYR A 363 5.87 -5.04 -28.68
N THR A 364 6.89 -4.18 -28.60
CA THR A 364 7.09 -3.23 -27.52
C THR A 364 6.76 -1.82 -27.96
N GLN A 365 5.87 -1.16 -27.24
CA GLN A 365 5.58 0.26 -27.40
C GLN A 365 5.82 0.98 -26.07
N VAL A 366 6.71 1.97 -26.07
CA VAL A 366 6.86 2.88 -24.93
C VAL A 366 5.73 3.89 -24.97
N LEU A 367 4.87 3.88 -23.95
CA LEU A 367 3.75 4.79 -23.83
C LEU A 367 4.19 6.10 -23.17
N PRO A 368 3.54 7.23 -23.51
CA PRO A 368 3.71 8.47 -22.78
C PRO A 368 3.42 8.27 -21.29
N GLN A 369 4.11 9.02 -20.44
CA GLN A 369 3.70 9.18 -19.05
C GLN A 369 2.38 9.95 -19.05
N ASP A 370 1.38 9.49 -18.29
CA ASP A 370 0.13 10.24 -18.14
C ASP A 370 0.46 11.51 -17.33
N ASP A 371 0.32 12.67 -17.93
CA ASP A 371 0.29 13.96 -17.25
C ASP A 371 -1.08 14.07 -16.54
N HIS A 372 -1.15 13.69 -15.27
CA HIS A 372 -2.30 14.00 -14.39
C HIS A 372 -1.79 14.32 -12.98
#